data_eed957311dd53985f644c9c48ba223d4
#
_entry.id   eed957311dd53985f644c9c48ba223d4
#
_cell.length_a   1.000
_cell.length_b   1.000
_cell.length_c   1.000
_cell.angle_alpha   90.00
_cell.angle_beta   90.00
_cell.angle_gamma   90.00
#
_symmetry.space_group_name_H-M   'P 1'
#
loop_
_entity.id
_entity.type
_entity.pdbx_description
1 polymer ?
#
loop_
_entity_poly.entity_id
_entity_poly.type
_entity_poly.pdbx_seq_one_letter_code
_entity_poly.pdbx_strand_id
1 'polypeptide(L)'
;MKFYPAEQYQAACNELFIRYERDIKKLIPNARVEHVGASSIPFAVSKGDLDIFVGVELGELEDVIERLTTLGFTEKLDTLRTPELCMLESTSSDDVALQVVANGSEFECFLRFRDKLRANPELVQQYNTLKMSCEGWPQEEYREKKSDFIEHVLAVK
;
A
#
# COMPACT_ATOMS: atom_id res chain seq x y z
N MET A 1 17.38 -6.40 2.05
CA MET A 1 15.96 -6.51 1.71
C MET A 1 15.80 -7.62 0.68
N LYS A 2 14.82 -8.47 0.87
CA LYS A 2 14.62 -9.65 0.03
C LYS A 2 13.21 -9.66 -0.54
N PHE A 3 13.07 -10.10 -1.81
CA PHE A 3 11.77 -10.19 -2.49
C PHE A 3 11.41 -11.65 -2.74
N TYR A 4 10.13 -11.95 -2.60
CA TYR A 4 9.56 -13.29 -2.79
C TYR A 4 8.62 -13.33 -3.97
N PRO A 5 8.57 -14.46 -4.72
CA PRO A 5 7.60 -14.61 -5.81
C PRO A 5 6.16 -14.57 -5.28
N ALA A 6 5.24 -14.17 -6.16
CA ALA A 6 3.83 -14.00 -5.80
C ALA A 6 3.22 -15.24 -5.15
N GLU A 7 3.50 -16.41 -5.67
CA GLU A 7 2.96 -17.68 -5.16
C GLU A 7 3.39 -18.02 -3.74
N GLN A 8 4.41 -17.36 -3.21
CA GLN A 8 4.89 -17.61 -1.85
C GLN A 8 4.19 -16.76 -0.80
N TYR A 9 3.59 -15.62 -1.17
CA TYR A 9 3.05 -14.71 -0.16
C TYR A 9 1.63 -14.18 -0.43
N GLN A 10 1.18 -14.16 -1.70
CA GLN A 10 -0.08 -13.47 -2.04
C GLN A 10 -1.32 -14.07 -1.40
N ALA A 11 -1.39 -15.39 -1.30
CA ALA A 11 -2.55 -16.04 -0.68
C ALA A 11 -2.70 -15.63 0.80
N ALA A 12 -1.59 -15.60 1.54
CA ALA A 12 -1.59 -15.18 2.94
C ALA A 12 -1.96 -13.71 3.08
N CYS A 13 -1.44 -12.85 2.19
CA CYS A 13 -1.80 -11.43 2.18
C CYS A 13 -3.28 -11.21 1.89
N ASN A 14 -3.85 -11.97 0.95
CA ASN A 14 -5.27 -11.85 0.62
C ASN A 14 -6.16 -12.22 1.80
N GLU A 15 -5.83 -13.29 2.52
CA GLU A 15 -6.57 -13.69 3.72
C GLU A 15 -6.47 -12.64 4.80
N LEU A 16 -5.28 -12.10 5.00
CA LEU A 16 -5.04 -11.06 5.99
C LEU A 16 -5.79 -9.79 5.64
N PHE A 17 -5.82 -9.42 4.34
CA PHE A 17 -6.58 -8.27 3.87
C PHE A 17 -8.07 -8.40 4.19
N ILE A 18 -8.67 -9.56 3.92
CA ILE A 18 -10.10 -9.79 4.19
C ILE A 18 -10.41 -9.56 5.67
N ARG A 19 -9.54 -10.02 6.56
CA ARG A 19 -9.72 -9.85 8.00
C ARG A 19 -9.66 -8.37 8.40
N TYR A 20 -8.65 -7.65 7.93
CA TYR A 20 -8.49 -6.22 8.25
C TYR A 20 -9.57 -5.37 7.59
N GLU A 21 -9.97 -5.68 6.37
CA GLU A 21 -11.07 -4.98 5.69
C GLU A 21 -12.34 -5.06 6.53
N ARG A 22 -12.67 -6.24 7.02
CA ARG A 22 -13.84 -6.44 7.87
C ARG A 22 -13.76 -5.61 9.15
N ASP A 23 -12.61 -5.64 9.82
CA ASP A 23 -12.44 -4.93 11.08
C ASP A 23 -12.46 -3.41 10.89
N ILE A 24 -11.84 -2.92 9.83
CA ILE A 24 -11.82 -1.49 9.51
C ILE A 24 -13.23 -1.00 9.15
N LYS A 25 -13.98 -1.75 8.35
CA LYS A 25 -15.33 -1.37 7.96
C LYS A 25 -16.32 -1.41 9.12
N LYS A 26 -16.10 -2.26 10.09
CA LYS A 26 -16.91 -2.24 11.32
C LYS A 26 -16.68 -0.98 12.12
N LEU A 27 -15.44 -0.53 12.18
CA LEU A 27 -15.05 0.66 12.94
C LEU A 27 -15.41 1.95 12.19
N ILE A 28 -15.26 1.95 10.86
CA ILE A 28 -15.48 3.12 9.99
C ILE A 28 -16.33 2.67 8.80
N PRO A 29 -17.67 2.57 8.96
CA PRO A 29 -18.53 1.98 7.92
C PRO A 29 -18.50 2.68 6.57
N ASN A 30 -18.17 3.98 6.53
CA ASN A 30 -18.16 4.75 5.29
C ASN A 30 -16.79 4.79 4.62
N ALA A 31 -15.78 4.15 5.20
CA ALA A 31 -14.44 4.15 4.61
C ALA A 31 -14.40 3.28 3.36
N ARG A 32 -13.64 3.74 2.36
CA ARG A 32 -13.29 2.94 1.20
C ARG A 32 -12.04 2.14 1.56
N VAL A 33 -12.14 0.82 1.58
CA VAL A 33 -11.02 -0.06 1.95
C VAL A 33 -10.62 -0.88 0.75
N GLU A 34 -9.37 -0.76 0.30
CA GLU A 34 -8.88 -1.46 -0.88
C GLU A 34 -7.48 -2.03 -0.67
N HIS A 35 -7.24 -3.19 -1.25
CA HIS A 35 -5.94 -3.83 -1.28
C HIS A 35 -5.07 -3.14 -2.33
N VAL A 36 -3.94 -2.58 -1.90
CA VAL A 36 -2.99 -1.88 -2.78
C VAL A 36 -1.59 -2.45 -2.57
N GLY A 37 -0.59 -1.85 -3.21
CA GLY A 37 0.79 -2.31 -3.12
C GLY A 37 1.04 -3.59 -3.89
N ALA A 38 2.26 -4.11 -3.80
CA ALA A 38 2.69 -5.27 -4.60
C ALA A 38 1.84 -6.52 -4.37
N SER A 39 1.40 -6.75 -3.12
CA SER A 39 0.60 -7.95 -2.80
C SER A 39 -0.78 -7.95 -3.46
N SER A 40 -1.24 -6.80 -3.97
CA SER A 40 -2.52 -6.67 -4.67
C SER A 40 -2.39 -6.90 -6.18
N ILE A 41 -1.18 -7.04 -6.70
CA ILE A 41 -0.89 -7.11 -8.12
C ILE A 41 -0.49 -8.53 -8.50
N PRO A 42 -1.26 -9.21 -9.38
CA PRO A 42 -0.91 -10.57 -9.77
C PRO A 42 0.51 -10.67 -10.32
N PHE A 43 1.23 -11.70 -9.92
CA PHE A 43 2.59 -12.02 -10.34
C PHE A 43 3.69 -11.05 -9.85
N ALA A 44 3.34 -10.05 -9.03
CA ALA A 44 4.35 -9.13 -8.51
C ALA A 44 5.19 -9.78 -7.41
N VAL A 45 6.50 -9.56 -7.44
CA VAL A 45 7.38 -9.94 -6.34
C VAL A 45 7.26 -8.91 -5.22
N SER A 46 7.47 -9.32 -3.97
CA SER A 46 7.30 -8.44 -2.82
C SER A 46 8.11 -8.93 -1.62
N LYS A 47 8.31 -8.04 -0.66
CA LYS A 47 8.86 -8.38 0.65
C LYS A 47 7.87 -9.19 1.50
N GLY A 48 6.63 -9.34 1.04
CA GLY A 48 5.59 -10.08 1.75
C GLY A 48 4.68 -9.21 2.61
N ASP A 49 4.81 -7.89 2.51
CA ASP A 49 3.99 -6.95 3.27
C ASP A 49 2.63 -6.70 2.62
N LEU A 50 1.67 -6.33 3.46
CA LEU A 50 0.31 -5.99 3.02
C LEU A 50 0.11 -4.49 3.14
N ASP A 51 -0.32 -3.84 2.05
CA ASP A 51 -0.69 -2.43 2.06
C ASP A 51 -2.19 -2.30 1.83
N ILE A 52 -2.86 -1.51 2.67
CA ILE A 52 -4.29 -1.28 2.59
C ILE A 52 -4.57 0.21 2.45
N PHE A 53 -5.34 0.56 1.42
CA PHE A 53 -5.82 1.92 1.20
C PHE A 53 -7.11 2.13 1.99
N VAL A 54 -7.16 3.20 2.79
CA VAL A 54 -8.35 3.58 3.56
C VAL A 54 -8.74 4.99 3.14
N GLY A 55 -9.75 5.10 2.27
CA GLY A 55 -10.24 6.38 1.76
C GLY A 55 -11.33 6.93 2.65
N VAL A 56 -11.17 8.19 3.09
CA VAL A 56 -12.11 8.87 3.99
C VAL A 56 -12.34 10.30 3.51
N GLU A 57 -13.39 10.95 4.02
CA GLU A 57 -13.64 12.33 3.66
C GLU A 57 -12.58 13.27 4.25
N LEU A 58 -12.24 14.31 3.51
CA LEU A 58 -11.35 15.35 4.00
C LEU A 58 -11.98 16.00 5.23
N GLY A 59 -11.22 16.16 6.28
CA GLY A 59 -11.74 16.67 7.55
C GLY A 59 -12.06 15.57 8.56
N GLU A 60 -12.20 14.33 8.09
CA GLU A 60 -12.38 13.18 9.00
C GLU A 60 -11.09 12.39 9.22
N LEU A 61 -10.00 12.78 8.54
CA LEU A 61 -8.76 12.03 8.57
C LEU A 61 -8.23 11.83 9.99
N GLU A 62 -8.18 12.89 10.79
CA GLU A 62 -7.65 12.83 12.16
C GLU A 62 -8.50 11.90 13.05
N ASP A 63 -9.82 12.00 12.95
CA ASP A 63 -10.74 11.15 13.71
C ASP A 63 -10.57 9.67 13.34
N VAL A 64 -10.42 9.41 12.03
CA VAL A 64 -10.21 8.05 11.53
C VAL A 64 -8.88 7.47 12.04
N ILE A 65 -7.82 8.27 12.02
CA ILE A 65 -6.51 7.84 12.55
C ILE A 65 -6.64 7.43 14.01
N GLU A 66 -7.32 8.25 14.82
CA GLU A 66 -7.56 7.94 16.23
C GLU A 66 -8.29 6.61 16.41
N ARG A 67 -9.34 6.38 15.62
CA ARG A 67 -10.10 5.13 15.65
C ARG A 67 -9.24 3.93 15.25
N LEU A 68 -8.40 4.08 14.23
CA LEU A 68 -7.55 3.00 13.75
C LEU A 68 -6.48 2.59 14.76
N THR A 69 -6.10 3.48 15.69
CA THR A 69 -5.18 3.11 16.77
C THR A 69 -5.77 2.01 17.66
N THR A 70 -7.10 1.93 17.76
CA THR A 70 -7.76 0.88 18.55
C THR A 70 -7.61 -0.51 17.93
N LEU A 71 -7.26 -0.58 16.64
CA LEU A 71 -7.00 -1.84 15.96
C LEU A 71 -5.51 -2.23 16.00
N GLY A 72 -4.68 -1.47 16.73
CA GLY A 72 -3.26 -1.76 16.85
C GLY A 72 -2.39 -1.11 15.80
N PHE A 73 -2.80 0.03 15.25
CA PHE A 73 -1.99 0.79 14.30
C PHE A 73 -1.42 2.05 14.95
N THR A 74 -0.24 2.45 14.50
CA THR A 74 0.41 3.68 14.94
C THR A 74 0.91 4.44 13.71
N GLU A 75 1.02 5.76 13.82
CA GLU A 75 1.50 6.58 12.70
C GLU A 75 2.96 6.28 12.41
N LYS A 76 3.27 6.13 11.12
CA LYS A 76 4.63 5.96 10.64
C LYS A 76 5.26 7.33 10.47
N LEU A 77 6.24 7.66 11.32
CA LEU A 77 6.76 9.02 11.44
C LEU A 77 7.83 9.40 10.41
N ASP A 78 8.45 8.42 9.79
CA ASP A 78 9.57 8.64 8.85
C ASP A 78 9.11 8.72 7.39
N THR A 79 7.88 9.13 7.15
CA THR A 79 7.30 9.20 5.81
C THR A 79 6.44 10.45 5.66
N LEU A 80 5.99 10.71 4.43
CA LEU A 80 5.17 11.87 4.12
C LEU A 80 3.88 11.90 4.93
N ARG A 81 3.58 13.04 5.54
CA ARG A 81 2.35 13.28 6.28
C ARG A 81 1.76 14.63 5.87
N THR A 82 0.51 14.62 5.42
CA THR A 82 -0.21 15.84 5.01
C THR A 82 -1.62 15.81 5.60
N PRO A 83 -2.42 16.90 5.47
CA PRO A 83 -3.82 16.84 5.86
C PRO A 83 -4.65 15.83 5.05
N GLU A 84 -4.10 15.34 3.94
CA GLU A 84 -4.80 14.41 3.04
C GLU A 84 -4.22 12.99 3.05
N LEU A 85 -3.11 12.78 3.77
CA LEU A 85 -2.42 11.48 3.80
C LEU A 85 -1.79 11.19 5.15
N CYS A 86 -2.05 10.01 5.67
CA CYS A 86 -1.33 9.49 6.84
C CYS A 86 -1.02 8.02 6.65
N MET A 87 0.25 7.66 6.81
CA MET A 87 0.68 6.27 6.76
C MET A 87 0.69 5.70 8.17
N LEU A 88 0.04 4.56 8.35
CA LEU A 88 0.01 3.84 9.63
C LEU A 88 0.65 2.47 9.47
N GLU A 89 1.24 1.96 10.55
CA GLU A 89 1.80 0.62 10.54
C GLU A 89 1.30 -0.18 11.74
N SER A 90 1.18 -1.49 11.57
CA SER A 90 0.72 -2.37 12.64
C SER A 90 1.76 -2.46 13.75
N THR A 91 1.29 -2.47 14.99
CA THR A 91 2.15 -2.72 16.17
C THR A 91 2.25 -4.20 16.49
N SER A 92 1.49 -5.05 15.78
CA SER A 92 1.52 -6.50 15.97
C SER A 92 2.64 -7.14 15.13
N SER A 93 2.73 -8.46 15.15
CA SER A 93 3.66 -9.21 14.31
C SER A 93 3.28 -9.25 12.84
N ASP A 94 2.05 -8.81 12.49
CA ASP A 94 1.61 -8.75 11.11
C ASP A 94 2.31 -7.59 10.38
N ASP A 95 2.83 -7.85 9.19
CA ASP A 95 3.47 -6.83 8.37
C ASP A 95 2.41 -6.14 7.50
N VAL A 96 1.69 -5.21 8.12
CA VAL A 96 0.56 -4.50 7.50
C VAL A 96 0.72 -3.00 7.68
N ALA A 97 0.55 -2.27 6.59
CA ALA A 97 0.54 -0.81 6.59
C ALA A 97 -0.79 -0.30 6.04
N LEU A 98 -1.28 0.80 6.60
CA LEU A 98 -2.47 1.48 6.10
C LEU A 98 -2.07 2.81 5.49
N GLN A 99 -2.65 3.11 4.33
CA GLN A 99 -2.54 4.40 3.69
C GLN A 99 -3.88 5.10 3.86
N VAL A 100 -3.99 5.98 4.84
CA VAL A 100 -5.23 6.73 5.10
C VAL A 100 -5.22 7.97 4.23
N VAL A 101 -6.18 8.06 3.30
CA VAL A 101 -6.17 9.03 2.21
C VAL A 101 -7.50 9.77 2.17
N ALA A 102 -7.44 11.10 2.01
CA ALA A 102 -8.65 11.90 1.79
C ALA A 102 -9.18 11.63 0.38
N ASN A 103 -10.48 11.31 0.28
CA ASN A 103 -11.12 11.07 -1.00
C ASN A 103 -11.01 12.31 -1.90
N GLY A 104 -10.70 12.09 -3.18
CA GLY A 104 -10.51 13.15 -4.15
C GLY A 104 -9.14 13.79 -4.16
N SER A 105 -8.24 13.40 -3.26
CA SER A 105 -6.89 13.95 -3.21
C SER A 105 -5.97 13.32 -4.25
N GLU A 106 -4.80 13.92 -4.45
CA GLU A 106 -3.77 13.39 -5.34
C GLU A 106 -3.26 12.00 -4.90
N PHE A 107 -3.43 11.67 -3.62
CA PHE A 107 -2.97 10.41 -3.07
C PHE A 107 -3.84 9.20 -3.45
N GLU A 108 -4.92 9.42 -4.19
CA GLU A 108 -5.61 8.32 -4.85
C GLU A 108 -4.75 7.69 -5.95
N CYS A 109 -3.60 8.26 -6.23
CA CYS A 109 -2.62 7.70 -7.17
C CYS A 109 -2.21 6.26 -6.81
N PHE A 110 -2.29 5.85 -5.55
CA PHE A 110 -2.04 4.46 -5.14
C PHE A 110 -2.99 3.49 -5.83
N LEU A 111 -4.24 3.90 -6.00
CA LEU A 111 -5.25 3.09 -6.70
C LEU A 111 -4.99 3.05 -8.20
N ARG A 112 -4.62 4.18 -8.79
CA ARG A 112 -4.32 4.25 -10.22
C ARG A 112 -3.08 3.42 -10.57
N PHE A 113 -2.05 3.47 -9.74
CA PHE A 113 -0.85 2.66 -9.93
C PHE A 113 -1.19 1.17 -9.91
N ARG A 114 -1.93 0.72 -8.90
CA ARG A 114 -2.39 -0.66 -8.81
C ARG A 114 -3.16 -1.08 -10.06
N ASP A 115 -4.13 -0.27 -10.46
CA ASP A 115 -5.01 -0.60 -11.57
C ASP A 115 -4.26 -0.69 -12.90
N LYS A 116 -3.29 0.20 -13.12
CA LYS A 116 -2.47 0.17 -14.33
C LYS A 116 -1.61 -1.08 -14.39
N LEU A 117 -1.03 -1.49 -13.28
CA LEU A 117 -0.23 -2.73 -13.23
C LEU A 117 -1.10 -3.96 -13.41
N ARG A 118 -2.28 -3.99 -12.79
CA ARG A 118 -3.22 -5.11 -12.97
C ARG A 118 -3.66 -5.27 -14.42
N ALA A 119 -3.76 -4.18 -15.15
CA ALA A 119 -4.19 -4.19 -16.55
C ALA A 119 -3.06 -4.45 -17.54
N ASN A 120 -1.79 -4.43 -17.10
CA ASN A 120 -0.65 -4.53 -18.02
C ASN A 120 0.45 -5.45 -17.45
N PRO A 121 0.47 -6.74 -17.86
CA PRO A 121 1.49 -7.68 -17.40
C PRO A 121 2.93 -7.26 -17.70
N GLU A 122 3.16 -6.50 -18.77
CA GLU A 122 4.51 -6.01 -19.10
C GLU A 122 5.02 -5.03 -18.06
N LEU A 123 4.15 -4.18 -17.54
CA LEU A 123 4.52 -3.27 -16.46
C LEU A 123 4.84 -4.02 -15.17
N VAL A 124 4.12 -5.12 -14.89
CA VAL A 124 4.43 -5.97 -13.74
C VAL A 124 5.81 -6.58 -13.88
N GLN A 125 6.17 -7.06 -15.08
CA GLN A 125 7.49 -7.61 -15.35
C GLN A 125 8.59 -6.56 -15.15
N GLN A 126 8.37 -5.34 -15.61
CA GLN A 126 9.31 -4.24 -15.42
C GLN A 126 9.48 -3.92 -13.93
N TYR A 127 8.39 -3.92 -13.18
CA TYR A 127 8.41 -3.67 -11.74
C TYR A 127 9.19 -4.76 -11.01
N ASN A 128 8.94 -6.02 -11.36
CA ASN A 128 9.66 -7.16 -10.78
C ASN A 128 11.16 -7.08 -11.06
N THR A 129 11.54 -6.76 -12.30
CA THR A 129 12.94 -6.61 -12.69
C THR A 129 13.61 -5.50 -11.87
N LEU A 130 12.94 -4.37 -11.71
CA LEU A 130 13.45 -3.26 -10.91
C LEU A 130 13.71 -3.69 -9.46
N LYS A 131 12.73 -4.35 -8.85
CA LYS A 131 12.85 -4.81 -7.46
C LYS A 131 14.00 -5.80 -7.29
N MET A 132 14.06 -6.81 -8.16
CA MET A 132 15.11 -7.83 -8.09
C MET A 132 16.49 -7.23 -8.30
N SER A 133 16.62 -6.23 -9.18
CA SER A 133 17.90 -5.55 -9.40
C SER A 133 18.35 -4.72 -8.20
N CYS A 134 17.41 -4.31 -7.36
CA CYS A 134 17.70 -3.51 -6.16
C CYS A 134 17.80 -4.35 -4.89
N GLU A 135 17.71 -5.65 -5.00
CA GLU A 135 17.85 -6.53 -3.83
C GLU A 135 19.22 -6.36 -3.22
N GLY A 136 19.26 -6.08 -1.91
CA GLY A 136 20.50 -5.79 -1.21
C GLY A 136 20.93 -4.33 -1.22
N TRP A 137 20.23 -3.46 -1.96
CA TRP A 137 20.53 -2.02 -2.00
C TRP A 137 20.07 -1.33 -0.70
N PRO A 138 20.68 -0.17 -0.36
CA PRO A 138 20.13 0.68 0.71
C PRO A 138 18.70 1.10 0.40
N GLN A 139 17.88 1.18 1.44
CA GLN A 139 16.45 1.50 1.30
C GLN A 139 16.19 2.82 0.57
N GLU A 140 17.01 3.83 0.83
CA GLU A 140 16.88 5.14 0.20
C GLU A 140 17.03 5.08 -1.31
N GLU A 141 18.04 4.37 -1.80
CA GLU A 141 18.28 4.21 -3.22
C GLU A 141 17.16 3.42 -3.89
N TYR A 142 16.67 2.39 -3.23
CA TYR A 142 15.54 1.61 -3.72
C TYR A 142 14.27 2.47 -3.83
N ARG A 143 13.98 3.27 -2.79
CA ARG A 143 12.82 4.17 -2.77
C ARG A 143 12.86 5.16 -3.93
N GLU A 144 14.03 5.70 -4.24
CA GLU A 144 14.22 6.63 -5.36
C GLU A 144 13.90 5.96 -6.69
N LYS A 145 14.43 4.77 -6.93
CA LYS A 145 14.15 4.01 -8.15
C LYS A 145 12.68 3.64 -8.26
N LYS A 146 12.07 3.24 -7.15
CA LYS A 146 10.66 2.89 -7.10
C LYS A 146 9.78 4.12 -7.42
N SER A 147 10.13 5.29 -6.87
CA SER A 147 9.40 6.53 -7.13
C SER A 147 9.45 6.90 -8.62
N ASP A 148 10.61 6.79 -9.24
CA ASP A 148 10.77 7.07 -10.68
C ASP A 148 9.90 6.14 -11.51
N PHE A 149 9.85 4.87 -11.16
CA PHE A 149 9.01 3.89 -11.84
C PHE A 149 7.51 4.20 -11.67
N ILE A 150 7.10 4.56 -10.46
CA ILE A 150 5.70 4.91 -10.18
C ILE A 150 5.29 6.12 -11.01
N GLU A 151 6.12 7.14 -11.08
CA GLU A 151 5.84 8.33 -11.90
C GLU A 151 5.72 7.96 -13.38
N HIS A 152 6.60 7.09 -13.88
CA HIS A 152 6.54 6.60 -15.24
C HIS A 152 5.21 5.87 -15.53
N VAL A 153 4.80 4.98 -14.65
CA VAL A 153 3.56 4.21 -14.81
C VAL A 153 2.34 5.14 -14.79
N LEU A 154 2.32 6.10 -13.88
CA LEU A 154 1.20 7.04 -13.77
C LEU A 154 1.09 7.97 -14.97
N ALA A 155 2.19 8.20 -15.68
CA ALA A 155 2.20 8.99 -16.91
C ALA A 155 1.72 8.22 -18.14
N VAL A 156 1.65 6.89 -18.09
CA VAL A 156 1.14 6.06 -19.18
C VAL A 156 -0.38 6.23 -19.27
N LYS A 157 -0.85 6.48 -20.48
CA LYS A 157 -2.30 6.65 -20.73
C LYS A 157 -3.02 5.35 -20.98
#